data_7f9ef608c8348013aabb5a584e931535
#
_entry.id   7f9ef608c8348013aabb5a584e931535
#
_cell.length_a   1.000
_cell.length_b   1.000
_cell.length_c   1.000
_cell.angle_alpha   90.00
_cell.angle_beta   90.00
_cell.angle_gamma   90.00
#
_symmetry.space_group_name_H-M   'P 1'
#
loop_
_entity.id
_entity.type
_entity.pdbx_description
1 polymer ?
#
loop_
_entity_poly.entity_id
_entity_poly.type
_entity_poly.pdbx_seq_one_letter_code
_entity_poly.pdbx_strand_id
1 'polypeptide(L)'
;MTQKERQERSRREILRAAREEFGSHDYGQVTMEGICSRHGISKGMMYHYYANKDELFLLCVQDTFLSLRAYVEQEAEKLAGQKNFDAIKKYFMIREYFFQLEPKHKRVFENAMLRPPEQLREQIQILHRPLEEMNRRFLRVVVSGMRRRPELKEEQGNRYLESIVYTFSDMLLRGRTLEDIHAMLEATEELLDMILFGVFQQADAPSREQKTEQ
;
A
#
# COMPACT_ATOMS: atom_id res chain seq x y z
N MET A 1 14.52 26.41 24.76
CA MET A 1 14.36 25.84 23.43
C MET A 1 15.47 26.33 22.52
N THR A 2 16.31 25.45 22.07
CA THR A 2 17.47 25.76 21.20
C THR A 2 17.02 26.16 19.79
N GLN A 3 17.90 26.78 19.03
CA GLN A 3 17.62 27.15 17.63
C GLN A 3 17.27 25.90 16.78
N LYS A 4 17.96 24.79 17.02
CA LYS A 4 17.70 23.49 16.33
C LYS A 4 16.29 22.98 16.64
N GLU A 5 15.87 22.99 17.88
CA GLU A 5 14.53 22.56 18.30
C GLU A 5 13.42 23.42 17.65
N ARG A 6 13.65 24.75 17.51
CA ARG A 6 12.70 25.63 16.82
C ARG A 6 12.59 25.28 15.34
N GLN A 7 13.70 25.03 14.68
CA GLN A 7 13.74 24.66 13.26
C GLN A 7 13.01 23.32 13.03
N GLU A 8 13.27 22.31 13.85
CA GLU A 8 12.62 21.01 13.77
C GLU A 8 11.11 21.11 14.04
N ARG A 9 10.70 21.95 14.97
CA ARG A 9 9.29 22.24 15.24
C ARG A 9 8.61 22.88 14.03
N SER A 10 9.22 23.91 13.44
CA SER A 10 8.69 24.59 12.26
C SER A 10 8.56 23.63 11.06
N ARG A 11 9.57 22.81 10.81
CA ARG A 11 9.51 21.79 9.75
C ARG A 11 8.37 20.79 9.96
N ARG A 12 8.21 20.30 11.20
CA ARG A 12 7.11 19.37 11.54
C ARG A 12 5.74 20.02 11.38
N GLU A 13 5.60 21.28 11.75
CA GLU A 13 4.37 22.04 11.59
C GLU A 13 3.98 22.19 10.12
N ILE A 14 4.94 22.58 9.27
CA ILE A 14 4.73 22.70 7.82
C ILE A 14 4.37 21.34 7.21
N LEU A 15 5.10 20.28 7.56
CA LEU A 15 4.85 18.94 7.01
C LEU A 15 3.48 18.40 7.45
N ARG A 16 3.07 18.66 8.70
CA ARG A 16 1.74 18.31 9.17
C ARG A 16 0.66 19.03 8.34
N ALA A 17 0.81 20.34 8.13
CA ALA A 17 -0.12 21.12 7.31
C ALA A 17 -0.15 20.63 5.85
N ALA A 18 0.99 20.32 5.27
CA ALA A 18 1.06 19.74 3.92
C ALA A 18 0.35 18.39 3.83
N ARG A 19 0.51 17.53 4.85
CA ARG A 19 -0.18 16.23 4.91
C ARG A 19 -1.69 16.40 5.01
N GLU A 20 -2.19 17.38 5.77
CA GLU A 20 -3.63 17.71 5.82
C GLU A 20 -4.16 18.10 4.44
N GLU A 21 -3.43 18.93 3.70
CA GLU A 21 -3.84 19.42 2.39
C GLU A 21 -3.77 18.34 1.31
N PHE A 22 -2.64 17.65 1.18
CA PHE A 22 -2.49 16.55 0.21
C PHE A 22 -3.32 15.30 0.57
N GLY A 23 -3.63 15.12 1.85
CA GLY A 23 -4.52 14.07 2.34
C GLY A 23 -6.02 14.39 2.17
N SER A 24 -6.37 15.60 1.73
CA SER A 24 -7.76 16.04 1.54
C SER A 24 -8.06 16.44 0.10
N HIS A 25 -7.04 16.76 -0.69
CA HIS A 25 -7.18 17.30 -2.04
C HIS A 25 -6.28 16.58 -3.04
N ASP A 26 -6.63 16.66 -4.32
CA ASP A 26 -5.75 16.23 -5.41
C ASP A 26 -4.49 17.12 -5.45
N TYR A 27 -3.35 16.52 -5.84
CA TYR A 27 -2.07 17.23 -5.93
C TYR A 27 -2.17 18.56 -6.69
N GLY A 28 -2.94 18.61 -7.79
CA GLY A 28 -3.12 19.83 -8.61
C GLY A 28 -3.84 20.97 -7.88
N GLN A 29 -4.67 20.66 -6.91
CA GLN A 29 -5.46 21.64 -6.14
C GLN A 29 -4.69 22.26 -4.98
N VAL A 30 -3.61 21.62 -4.53
CA VAL A 30 -2.78 22.11 -3.43
C VAL A 30 -1.79 23.14 -3.93
N THR A 31 -1.67 24.25 -3.18
CA THR A 31 -0.68 25.31 -3.43
C THR A 31 0.04 25.68 -2.14
N MET A 32 1.27 26.17 -2.25
CA MET A 32 2.06 26.64 -1.10
C MET A 32 1.33 27.74 -0.32
N GLU A 33 0.73 28.70 -1.06
CA GLU A 33 -0.07 29.77 -0.47
C GLU A 33 -1.33 29.25 0.24
N GLY A 34 -1.98 28.23 -0.35
CA GLY A 34 -3.15 27.57 0.25
C GLY A 34 -2.81 26.90 1.58
N ILE A 35 -1.68 26.19 1.64
CA ILE A 35 -1.16 25.60 2.88
C ILE A 35 -0.90 26.71 3.91
N CYS A 36 -0.19 27.77 3.50
CA CYS A 36 0.12 28.88 4.40
C CYS A 36 -1.14 29.52 5.00
N SER A 37 -2.11 29.86 4.14
CA SER A 37 -3.31 30.60 4.59
C SER A 37 -4.22 29.77 5.47
N ARG A 38 -4.44 28.50 5.17
CA ARG A 38 -5.34 27.63 5.94
C ARG A 38 -4.76 27.17 7.27
N HIS A 39 -3.43 27.08 7.38
CA HIS A 39 -2.78 26.59 8.60
C HIS A 39 -2.03 27.66 9.40
N GLY A 40 -2.18 28.94 9.03
CA GLY A 40 -1.55 30.03 9.77
C GLY A 40 -0.02 30.07 9.67
N ILE A 41 0.55 29.48 8.61
CA ILE A 41 2.00 29.43 8.37
C ILE A 41 2.40 30.67 7.57
N SER A 42 3.41 31.40 8.04
CA SER A 42 3.92 32.55 7.29
C SER A 42 4.62 32.09 6.00
N LYS A 43 4.43 32.85 4.90
CA LYS A 43 5.13 32.56 3.63
C LYS A 43 6.65 32.55 3.82
N GLY A 44 7.17 33.50 4.61
CA GLY A 44 8.60 33.54 4.92
C GLY A 44 9.10 32.23 5.58
N MET A 45 8.34 31.68 6.55
CA MET A 45 8.69 30.41 7.18
C MET A 45 8.59 29.25 6.17
N MET A 46 7.54 29.22 5.35
CA MET A 46 7.33 28.18 4.34
C MET A 46 8.52 28.12 3.37
N TYR A 47 8.81 29.22 2.70
CA TYR A 47 9.86 29.28 1.68
C TYR A 47 11.31 29.28 2.23
N HIS A 48 11.45 29.47 3.55
CA HIS A 48 12.73 29.26 4.21
C HIS A 48 13.11 27.76 4.29
N TYR A 49 12.10 26.88 4.42
CA TYR A 49 12.34 25.45 4.59
C TYR A 49 12.11 24.62 3.33
N TYR A 50 11.22 25.03 2.44
CA TYR A 50 10.77 24.24 1.29
C TYR A 50 10.67 25.12 0.03
N ALA A 51 11.34 24.69 -1.03
CA ALA A 51 11.42 25.46 -2.27
C ALA A 51 10.09 25.49 -3.03
N ASN A 52 9.34 24.40 -3.04
CA ASN A 52 8.11 24.24 -3.80
C ASN A 52 7.20 23.16 -3.22
N LYS A 53 6.01 23.02 -3.80
CA LYS A 53 5.03 22.00 -3.36
C LYS A 53 5.45 20.56 -3.70
N ASP A 54 6.30 20.38 -4.71
CA ASP A 54 6.78 19.08 -5.16
C ASP A 54 7.62 18.44 -4.05
N GLU A 55 8.52 19.23 -3.45
CA GLU A 55 9.32 18.80 -2.30
C GLU A 55 8.44 18.39 -1.11
N LEU A 56 7.44 19.21 -0.76
CA LEU A 56 6.50 18.89 0.31
C LEU A 56 5.68 17.63 0.01
N PHE A 57 5.23 17.47 -1.23
CA PHE A 57 4.48 16.30 -1.63
C PHE A 57 5.31 15.03 -1.53
N LEU A 58 6.55 15.03 -2.02
CA LEU A 58 7.46 13.88 -1.92
C LEU A 58 7.73 13.49 -0.47
N LEU A 59 7.84 14.45 0.45
CA LEU A 59 7.97 14.16 1.88
C LEU A 59 6.69 13.53 2.45
N CYS A 60 5.51 13.99 2.04
CA CYS A 60 4.24 13.34 2.43
C CYS A 60 4.12 11.93 1.87
N VAL A 61 4.55 11.70 0.63
CA VAL A 61 4.60 10.37 0.00
C VAL A 61 5.57 9.45 0.74
N GLN A 62 6.77 9.93 1.03
CA GLN A 62 7.77 9.17 1.79
C GLN A 62 7.24 8.76 3.16
N ASP A 63 6.67 9.69 3.91
CA ASP A 63 6.08 9.42 5.22
C ASP A 63 4.92 8.41 5.12
N THR A 64 4.08 8.52 4.10
CA THR A 64 3.00 7.57 3.83
C THR A 64 3.53 6.16 3.56
N PHE A 65 4.54 6.03 2.70
CA PHE A 65 5.12 4.72 2.39
C PHE A 65 5.85 4.10 3.57
N LEU A 66 6.55 4.90 4.38
CA LEU A 66 7.22 4.43 5.60
C LEU A 66 6.20 3.98 6.65
N SER A 67 5.13 4.76 6.87
CA SER A 67 4.06 4.42 7.82
C SER A 67 3.31 3.16 7.41
N LEU A 68 2.95 3.06 6.13
CA LEU A 68 2.31 1.87 5.56
C LEU A 68 3.21 0.64 5.71
N ARG A 69 4.48 0.78 5.35
CA ARG A 69 5.45 -0.31 5.46
C ARG A 69 5.59 -0.81 6.90
N ALA A 70 5.77 0.11 7.85
CA ALA A 70 5.89 -0.25 9.27
C ALA A 70 4.65 -0.99 9.78
N TYR A 71 3.45 -0.52 9.42
CA TYR A 71 2.19 -1.16 9.77
C TYR A 71 2.07 -2.57 9.16
N VAL A 72 2.37 -2.69 7.85
CA VAL A 72 2.30 -3.99 7.16
C VAL A 72 3.33 -4.97 7.72
N GLU A 73 4.57 -4.55 7.98
CA GLU A 73 5.60 -5.41 8.59
C GLU A 73 5.14 -5.93 9.96
N GLN A 74 4.60 -5.06 10.82
CA GLN A 74 4.09 -5.45 12.14
C GLN A 74 2.91 -6.43 12.07
N GLU A 75 1.92 -6.15 11.23
CA GLU A 75 0.74 -7.01 11.10
C GLU A 75 1.07 -8.34 10.40
N ALA A 76 1.98 -8.33 9.43
CA ALA A 76 2.42 -9.53 8.73
C ALA A 76 3.16 -10.54 9.65
N GLU A 77 3.74 -10.10 10.76
CA GLU A 77 4.31 -11.00 11.77
C GLU A 77 3.28 -11.99 12.32
N LYS A 78 2.00 -11.58 12.41
CA LYS A 78 0.89 -12.46 12.84
C LYS A 78 0.59 -13.57 11.84
N LEU A 79 1.07 -13.45 10.61
CA LEU A 79 0.95 -14.44 9.54
C LEU A 79 2.18 -15.35 9.44
N ALA A 80 3.17 -15.18 10.33
CA ALA A 80 4.41 -15.94 10.31
C ALA A 80 4.12 -17.46 10.40
N GLY A 81 4.77 -18.23 9.52
CA GLY A 81 4.61 -19.69 9.45
C GLY A 81 3.39 -20.16 8.66
N GLN A 82 2.45 -19.29 8.31
CA GLN A 82 1.33 -19.64 7.44
C GLN A 82 1.82 -19.70 5.97
N LYS A 83 1.61 -20.85 5.33
CA LYS A 83 2.02 -21.07 3.94
C LYS A 83 0.80 -21.53 3.13
N ASN A 84 -0.20 -20.67 3.07
CA ASN A 84 -1.47 -20.95 2.43
C ASN A 84 -2.05 -19.68 1.76
N PHE A 85 -3.10 -19.85 1.00
CA PHE A 85 -3.78 -18.75 0.30
C PHE A 85 -4.37 -17.72 1.25
N ASP A 86 -4.89 -18.16 2.37
CA ASP A 86 -5.49 -17.29 3.37
C ASP A 86 -4.47 -16.27 3.92
N ALA A 87 -3.21 -16.67 4.09
CA ALA A 87 -2.15 -15.76 4.48
C ALA A 87 -1.90 -14.68 3.41
N ILE A 88 -1.99 -15.01 2.12
CA ILE A 88 -1.84 -14.05 1.03
C ILE A 88 -2.99 -13.04 1.06
N LYS A 89 -4.24 -13.52 1.18
CA LYS A 89 -5.42 -12.66 1.27
C LYS A 89 -5.31 -11.70 2.47
N LYS A 90 -5.04 -12.22 3.65
CA LYS A 90 -4.87 -11.43 4.87
C LYS A 90 -3.77 -10.38 4.73
N TYR A 91 -2.66 -10.73 4.09
CA TYR A 91 -1.57 -9.79 3.85
C TYR A 91 -2.00 -8.58 3.01
N PHE A 92 -2.75 -8.82 1.93
CA PHE A 92 -3.26 -7.71 1.12
C PHE A 92 -4.28 -6.86 1.86
N MET A 93 -5.10 -7.48 2.72
CA MET A 93 -6.07 -6.77 3.56
C MET A 93 -5.42 -5.84 4.58
N ILE A 94 -4.21 -6.15 5.07
CA ILE A 94 -3.49 -5.31 6.04
C ILE A 94 -3.34 -3.88 5.53
N ARG A 95 -3.02 -3.71 4.24
CA ARG A 95 -2.91 -2.38 3.64
C ARG A 95 -4.22 -1.61 3.68
N GLU A 96 -5.34 -2.28 3.41
CA GLU A 96 -6.65 -1.64 3.43
C GLU A 96 -7.04 -1.23 4.84
N TYR A 97 -6.78 -2.07 5.84
CA TYR A 97 -6.97 -1.69 7.25
C TYR A 97 -6.16 -0.46 7.64
N PHE A 98 -4.90 -0.38 7.20
CA PHE A 98 -4.10 0.83 7.42
C PHE A 98 -4.79 2.07 6.85
N PHE A 99 -5.29 2.00 5.62
CA PHE A 99 -5.94 3.14 4.97
C PHE A 99 -7.31 3.48 5.55
N GLN A 100 -8.01 2.54 6.17
CA GLN A 100 -9.22 2.83 6.94
C GLN A 100 -8.89 3.60 8.23
N LEU A 101 -7.80 3.25 8.89
CA LEU A 101 -7.33 3.96 10.08
C LEU A 101 -6.74 5.34 9.75
N GLU A 102 -6.11 5.46 8.59
CA GLU A 102 -5.33 6.62 8.17
C GLU A 102 -5.79 7.15 6.79
N PRO A 103 -7.02 7.71 6.68
CA PRO A 103 -7.60 8.09 5.39
C PRO A 103 -6.81 9.19 4.65
N LYS A 104 -6.04 10.01 5.37
CA LYS A 104 -5.15 11.01 4.76
C LYS A 104 -3.96 10.38 4.05
N HIS A 105 -3.38 9.35 4.66
CA HIS A 105 -2.36 8.56 3.99
C HIS A 105 -2.90 7.85 2.75
N LYS A 106 -4.16 7.39 2.79
CA LYS A 106 -4.81 6.82 1.60
C LYS A 106 -4.82 7.81 0.45
N ARG A 107 -5.28 9.04 0.68
CA ARG A 107 -5.36 10.08 -0.37
C ARG A 107 -3.99 10.45 -0.93
N VAL A 108 -2.98 10.61 -0.07
CA VAL A 108 -1.59 10.85 -0.52
C VAL A 108 -1.09 9.68 -1.37
N PHE A 109 -1.36 8.44 -0.95
CA PHE A 109 -1.00 7.23 -1.69
C PHE A 109 -1.68 7.17 -3.06
N GLU A 110 -2.97 7.46 -3.15
CA GLU A 110 -3.74 7.52 -4.40
C GLU A 110 -3.18 8.59 -5.35
N ASN A 111 -2.90 9.79 -4.86
CA ASN A 111 -2.26 10.85 -5.64
C ASN A 111 -0.90 10.43 -6.18
N ALA A 112 -0.11 9.68 -5.39
CA ALA A 112 1.21 9.21 -5.78
C ALA A 112 1.15 8.04 -6.78
N MET A 113 0.22 7.09 -6.60
CA MET A 113 0.23 5.84 -7.34
C MET A 113 -0.72 5.83 -8.55
N LEU A 114 -1.91 6.47 -8.44
CA LEU A 114 -2.89 6.48 -9.53
C LEU A 114 -2.74 7.66 -10.48
N ARG A 115 -2.33 8.81 -9.95
CA ARG A 115 -2.25 10.07 -10.70
C ARG A 115 -0.96 10.82 -10.35
N PRO A 116 0.21 10.14 -10.47
CA PRO A 116 1.46 10.78 -10.12
C PRO A 116 1.67 12.04 -10.97
N PRO A 117 2.09 13.16 -10.36
CA PRO A 117 2.59 14.29 -11.12
C PRO A 117 3.73 13.84 -12.02
N GLU A 118 3.69 14.19 -13.30
CA GLU A 118 4.61 13.62 -14.30
C GLU A 118 6.08 13.87 -13.94
N GLN A 119 6.38 15.08 -13.46
CA GLN A 119 7.73 15.48 -13.05
C GLN A 119 8.23 14.75 -11.79
N LEU A 120 7.36 14.09 -11.01
CA LEU A 120 7.71 13.39 -9.78
C LEU A 120 7.65 11.85 -9.90
N ARG A 121 7.27 11.34 -11.06
CA ARG A 121 7.02 9.92 -11.28
C ARG A 121 8.23 9.05 -10.91
N GLU A 122 9.42 9.45 -11.32
CA GLU A 122 10.64 8.70 -11.03
C GLU A 122 10.97 8.69 -9.53
N GLN A 123 10.88 9.85 -8.86
CA GLN A 123 11.13 9.97 -7.42
C GLN A 123 10.12 9.16 -6.62
N ILE A 124 8.84 9.19 -7.00
CA ILE A 124 7.79 8.38 -6.36
C ILE A 124 8.08 6.89 -6.51
N GLN A 125 8.51 6.43 -7.69
CA GLN A 125 8.90 5.04 -7.91
C GLN A 125 10.08 4.62 -7.02
N ILE A 126 11.08 5.49 -6.87
CA ILE A 126 12.22 5.23 -5.97
C ILE A 126 11.74 5.08 -4.54
N LEU A 127 10.87 5.97 -4.07
CA LEU A 127 10.29 5.90 -2.72
C LEU A 127 9.41 4.65 -2.51
N HIS A 128 8.79 4.14 -3.56
CA HIS A 128 7.91 2.96 -3.50
C HIS A 128 8.68 1.62 -3.46
N ARG A 129 9.90 1.56 -3.98
CA ARG A 129 10.70 0.31 -4.05
C ARG A 129 10.76 -0.51 -2.76
N PRO A 130 10.98 0.10 -1.56
CA PRO A 130 11.04 -0.68 -0.32
C PRO A 130 9.74 -1.42 0.00
N LEU A 131 8.58 -0.85 -0.36
CA LEU A 131 7.27 -1.51 -0.23
C LEU A 131 7.15 -2.69 -1.21
N GLU A 132 7.56 -2.53 -2.46
CA GLU A 132 7.57 -3.61 -3.45
C GLU A 132 8.46 -4.76 -3.02
N GLU A 133 9.66 -4.47 -2.52
CA GLU A 133 10.59 -5.49 -2.04
C GLU A 133 10.04 -6.25 -0.84
N MET A 134 9.36 -5.55 0.09
CA MET A 134 8.67 -6.17 1.23
C MET A 134 7.57 -7.13 0.75
N ASN A 135 6.72 -6.69 -0.19
CA ASN A 135 5.66 -7.52 -0.76
C ASN A 135 6.22 -8.77 -1.45
N ARG A 136 7.25 -8.61 -2.28
CA ARG A 136 7.93 -9.74 -2.95
C ARG A 136 8.52 -10.73 -1.96
N ARG A 137 9.14 -10.25 -0.89
CA ARG A 137 9.72 -11.09 0.17
C ARG A 137 8.64 -11.93 0.85
N PHE A 138 7.55 -11.29 1.28
CA PHE A 138 6.43 -11.99 1.92
C PHE A 138 5.89 -13.09 1.00
N LEU A 139 5.60 -12.77 -0.24
CA LEU A 139 5.06 -13.73 -1.21
C LEU A 139 5.99 -14.90 -1.46
N ARG A 140 7.29 -14.66 -1.64
CA ARG A 140 8.28 -15.73 -1.81
C ARG A 140 8.25 -16.70 -0.64
N VAL A 141 8.17 -16.19 0.60
CA VAL A 141 8.11 -17.02 1.81
C VAL A 141 6.84 -17.87 1.82
N VAL A 142 5.67 -17.26 1.56
CA VAL A 142 4.39 -17.98 1.58
C VAL A 142 4.34 -19.04 0.48
N VAL A 143 4.67 -18.67 -0.76
CA VAL A 143 4.56 -19.60 -1.89
C VAL A 143 5.63 -20.69 -1.90
N SER A 144 6.77 -20.49 -1.23
CA SER A 144 7.80 -21.54 -1.11
C SER A 144 7.31 -22.80 -0.43
N GLY A 145 6.23 -22.71 0.35
CA GLY A 145 5.60 -23.85 1.00
C GLY A 145 4.38 -24.42 0.27
N MET A 146 3.98 -23.80 -0.85
CA MET A 146 2.80 -24.22 -1.60
C MET A 146 3.17 -25.16 -2.75
N ARG A 147 2.33 -26.18 -2.98
CA ARG A 147 2.55 -27.17 -4.03
C ARG A 147 2.13 -26.58 -5.37
N ARG A 148 3.13 -26.32 -6.24
CA ARG A 148 2.87 -25.85 -7.61
C ARG A 148 2.26 -26.94 -8.47
N ARG A 149 1.50 -26.55 -9.48
CA ARG A 149 1.08 -27.46 -10.55
C ARG A 149 2.30 -27.96 -11.31
N PRO A 150 2.40 -29.27 -11.60
CA PRO A 150 3.57 -29.86 -12.25
C PRO A 150 3.91 -29.26 -13.63
N GLU A 151 2.89 -28.75 -14.32
CA GLU A 151 3.00 -28.20 -15.67
C GLU A 151 3.63 -26.79 -15.70
N LEU A 152 3.70 -26.11 -14.54
CA LEU A 152 4.22 -24.74 -14.46
C LEU A 152 5.69 -24.71 -14.08
N LYS A 153 6.50 -24.10 -14.97
CA LYS A 153 7.89 -23.77 -14.66
C LYS A 153 7.96 -22.70 -13.55
N GLU A 154 9.06 -22.73 -12.79
CA GLU A 154 9.25 -21.79 -11.67
C GLU A 154 9.15 -20.32 -12.07
N GLU A 155 9.77 -19.95 -13.19
CA GLU A 155 9.72 -18.60 -13.73
C GLU A 155 8.30 -18.16 -14.13
N GLN A 156 7.48 -19.08 -14.62
CA GLN A 156 6.09 -18.80 -14.96
C GLN A 156 5.27 -18.56 -13.71
N GLY A 157 5.43 -19.41 -12.68
CA GLY A 157 4.76 -19.23 -11.39
C GLY A 157 5.10 -17.89 -10.75
N ASN A 158 6.38 -17.50 -10.76
CA ASN A 158 6.81 -16.22 -10.21
C ASN A 158 6.23 -15.02 -10.98
N ARG A 159 6.21 -15.07 -12.32
CA ARG A 159 5.58 -14.01 -13.14
C ARG A 159 4.08 -13.88 -12.88
N TYR A 160 3.37 -14.99 -12.73
CA TYR A 160 1.94 -14.95 -12.39
C TYR A 160 1.70 -14.35 -11.02
N LEU A 161 2.52 -14.68 -10.03
CA LEU A 161 2.42 -14.06 -8.70
C LEU A 161 2.70 -12.56 -8.72
N GLU A 162 3.72 -12.12 -9.44
CA GLU A 162 3.99 -10.69 -9.62
C GLU A 162 2.84 -9.96 -10.31
N SER A 163 2.24 -10.58 -11.32
CA SER A 163 1.05 -10.04 -11.99
C SER A 163 -0.17 -9.95 -11.06
N ILE A 164 -0.35 -10.97 -10.19
CA ILE A 164 -1.40 -10.97 -9.17
C ILE A 164 -1.21 -9.80 -8.20
N VAL A 165 0.01 -9.62 -7.67
CA VAL A 165 0.32 -8.51 -6.75
C VAL A 165 0.02 -7.16 -7.40
N TYR A 166 0.44 -7.00 -8.64
CA TYR A 166 0.21 -5.77 -9.40
C TYR A 166 -1.30 -5.51 -9.59
N THR A 167 -2.02 -6.50 -10.10
CA THR A 167 -3.47 -6.41 -10.34
C THR A 167 -4.23 -6.11 -9.05
N PHE A 168 -3.89 -6.78 -7.97
CA PHE A 168 -4.47 -6.57 -6.65
C PHE A 168 -4.23 -5.15 -6.13
N SER A 169 -3.00 -4.70 -6.26
CA SER A 169 -2.64 -3.35 -5.86
C SER A 169 -3.42 -2.30 -6.64
N ASP A 170 -3.57 -2.49 -7.95
CA ASP A 170 -4.33 -1.60 -8.82
C ASP A 170 -5.85 -1.63 -8.52
N MET A 171 -6.41 -2.80 -8.29
CA MET A 171 -7.83 -2.94 -7.93
C MET A 171 -8.17 -2.25 -6.60
N LEU A 172 -7.38 -2.47 -5.55
CA LEU A 172 -7.60 -1.82 -4.25
C LEU A 172 -7.45 -0.29 -4.31
N LEU A 173 -6.70 0.23 -5.26
CA LEU A 173 -6.57 1.66 -5.47
C LEU A 173 -7.78 2.30 -6.17
N ARG A 174 -8.59 1.53 -6.88
CA ARG A 174 -9.74 2.02 -7.66
C ARG A 174 -11.03 2.12 -6.87
N GLY A 175 -11.15 1.47 -5.70
CA GLY A 175 -12.32 1.53 -4.83
C GLY A 175 -12.52 2.94 -4.26
N ARG A 176 -13.70 3.55 -4.51
CA ARG A 176 -13.99 4.93 -4.12
C ARG A 176 -14.74 5.05 -2.80
N THR A 177 -15.51 4.03 -2.42
CA THR A 177 -16.31 3.98 -1.19
C THR A 177 -15.99 2.74 -0.37
N LEU A 178 -16.41 2.71 0.90
CA LEU A 178 -16.29 1.51 1.75
C LEU A 178 -17.11 0.34 1.18
N GLU A 179 -18.28 0.61 0.61
CA GLU A 179 -19.11 -0.40 -0.05
C GLU A 179 -18.44 -0.93 -1.32
N ASP A 180 -17.84 -0.05 -2.14
CA ASP A 180 -17.04 -0.45 -3.31
C ASP A 180 -15.86 -1.32 -2.89
N ILE A 181 -15.20 -0.98 -1.77
CA ILE A 181 -14.07 -1.74 -1.24
C ILE A 181 -14.51 -3.11 -0.75
N HIS A 182 -15.64 -3.23 -0.02
CA HIS A 182 -16.16 -4.53 0.42
C HIS A 182 -16.58 -5.40 -0.77
N ALA A 183 -17.34 -4.85 -1.71
CA ALA A 183 -17.73 -5.57 -2.93
C ALA A 183 -16.50 -5.97 -3.78
N MET A 184 -15.49 -5.10 -3.87
CA MET A 184 -14.22 -5.41 -4.51
C MET A 184 -13.44 -6.48 -3.75
N LEU A 185 -13.48 -6.50 -2.42
CA LEU A 185 -12.79 -7.50 -1.61
C LEU A 185 -13.42 -8.87 -1.79
N GLU A 186 -14.76 -8.97 -1.82
CA GLU A 186 -15.46 -10.21 -2.12
C GLU A 186 -15.15 -10.70 -3.54
N ALA A 187 -15.32 -9.84 -4.56
CA ALA A 187 -14.96 -10.16 -5.94
C ALA A 187 -13.46 -10.46 -6.11
N THR A 188 -12.63 -9.81 -5.33
CA THR A 188 -11.18 -9.99 -5.31
C THR A 188 -10.80 -11.30 -4.62
N GLU A 189 -11.54 -11.74 -3.61
CA GLU A 189 -11.35 -13.04 -2.99
C GLU A 189 -11.59 -14.17 -4.00
N GLU A 190 -12.70 -14.11 -4.75
CA GLU A 190 -12.99 -15.05 -5.82
C GLU A 190 -11.94 -15.03 -6.93
N LEU A 191 -11.53 -13.84 -7.38
CA LEU A 191 -10.48 -13.70 -8.39
C LEU A 191 -9.12 -14.23 -7.91
N LEU A 192 -8.76 -13.98 -6.65
CA LEU A 192 -7.54 -14.54 -6.05
C LEU A 192 -7.60 -16.05 -6.04
N ASP A 193 -8.70 -16.62 -5.61
CA ASP A 193 -8.88 -18.06 -5.62
C ASP A 193 -8.73 -18.63 -7.04
N MET A 194 -9.42 -18.04 -8.02
CA MET A 194 -9.31 -18.47 -9.41
C MET A 194 -7.86 -18.38 -9.95
N ILE A 195 -7.17 -17.27 -9.69
CA ILE A 195 -5.80 -17.07 -10.17
C ILE A 195 -4.82 -17.97 -9.41
N LEU A 196 -4.96 -18.05 -8.08
CA LEU A 196 -4.07 -18.86 -7.25
C LEU A 196 -4.26 -20.35 -7.53
N PHE A 197 -5.51 -20.84 -7.71
CA PHE A 197 -5.78 -22.21 -8.12
C PHE A 197 -5.36 -22.49 -9.58
N GLY A 198 -5.24 -21.47 -10.41
CA GLY A 198 -4.62 -21.57 -11.73
C GLY A 198 -3.12 -21.89 -11.66
N VAL A 199 -2.43 -21.50 -10.59
CA VAL A 199 -0.97 -21.63 -10.41
C VAL A 199 -0.58 -22.76 -9.44
N PHE A 200 -1.38 -22.97 -8.37
CA PHE A 200 -1.09 -23.93 -7.31
C PHE A 200 -2.15 -25.04 -7.23
N GLN A 201 -1.76 -26.18 -6.70
CA GLN A 201 -2.71 -27.24 -6.37
C GLN A 201 -3.43 -26.89 -5.07
N GLN A 202 -4.74 -27.13 -5.01
CA GLN A 202 -5.43 -27.17 -3.74
C GLN A 202 -4.81 -28.30 -2.88
N ALA A 203 -4.53 -28.02 -1.62
CA ALA A 203 -4.30 -29.09 -0.67
C ALA A 203 -5.57 -29.95 -0.65
N ASP A 204 -5.44 -31.25 -0.89
CA ASP A 204 -6.57 -32.18 -0.91
C ASP A 204 -7.46 -31.93 0.31
N ALA A 205 -8.70 -31.54 0.07
CA ALA A 205 -9.71 -31.54 1.12
C ALA A 205 -9.74 -32.97 1.72
N PRO A 206 -9.75 -33.13 3.05
CA PRO A 206 -9.79 -34.46 3.64
C PRO A 206 -10.96 -35.20 3.03
N SER A 207 -10.65 -36.34 2.40
CA SER A 207 -11.62 -37.24 1.75
C SER A 207 -12.76 -37.47 2.74
N ARG A 208 -13.98 -37.05 2.38
CA ARG A 208 -15.18 -37.45 3.10
C ARG A 208 -15.22 -38.94 2.96
N GLU A 209 -14.76 -39.65 4.00
CA GLU A 209 -14.98 -41.09 4.13
C GLU A 209 -16.47 -41.35 3.92
N GLN A 210 -16.73 -42.11 2.87
CA GLN A 210 -18.02 -42.71 2.63
C GLN A 210 -18.43 -43.44 3.90
N LYS A 211 -19.37 -42.88 4.65
CA LYS A 211 -20.17 -43.69 5.56
C LYS A 211 -21.00 -44.62 4.69
N THR A 212 -20.44 -45.81 4.43
CA THR A 212 -21.17 -46.95 3.92
C THR A 212 -22.11 -47.38 5.01
N GLU A 213 -23.39 -47.36 4.69
CA GLU A 213 -24.46 -48.01 5.45
C GLU A 213 -24.13 -49.46 5.70
N GLN A 214 -24.26 -49.89 6.95
CA GLN A 214 -24.72 -51.23 7.36
C GLN A 214 -25.71 -51.07 8.52
#